data_9633d64724be43afedff6ee248774357
#
_entry.id   9633d64724be43afedff6ee248774357
#
_cell.length_a   1.000
_cell.length_b   1.000
_cell.length_c   1.000
_cell.angle_alpha   90.00
_cell.angle_beta   90.00
_cell.angle_gamma   90.00
#
_symmetry.space_group_name_H-M   'P 1'
#
loop_
_entity.id
_entity.type
_entity.pdbx_description
1 polymer ?
#
loop_
_entity_poly.entity_id
_entity_poly.type
_entity_poly.pdbx_seq_one_letter_code
_entity_poly.pdbx_strand_id
1 'polypeptide(L)'
;DPFNPVIKDGRIIGRGVNDMKSGLLCALYAMHLIRKSNIKLNGNIICAALCDEEGAMIGVKDFVQTSFAKNLTSAIVCEPEENRICIEQKGVAWVKIKLIGSMSHGAMPYSGINSSFPMGMILTELEKLNDKYKEFSSKYLGTPSVTPTIVQSPSIEGGVPQNNVMPGDSELVLDIRLTPEIDYANFKKSLDAIISNINAKYKIKIDIELIETRPPVKVDEN
;
A
#
# COMPACT_ATOMS: atom_id res chain seq x y z
N ASP A 1 5.14 13.24 26.08
CA ASP A 1 4.84 11.80 26.03
C ASP A 1 3.53 11.59 25.26
N PRO A 2 3.54 10.92 24.10
CA PRO A 2 2.37 10.74 23.25
C PRO A 2 1.28 9.85 23.89
N PHE A 3 1.63 9.04 24.87
CA PHE A 3 0.71 8.13 25.57
C PHE A 3 0.15 8.71 26.87
N ASN A 4 0.53 9.94 27.23
CA ASN A 4 -0.02 10.69 28.33
C ASN A 4 -0.76 11.94 27.80
N PRO A 5 -2.03 11.82 27.37
CA PRO A 5 -2.72 12.87 26.67
C PRO A 5 -2.99 14.08 27.59
N VAL A 6 -2.85 15.27 27.00
CA VAL A 6 -3.08 16.54 27.72
C VAL A 6 -4.12 17.39 27.00
N ILE A 7 -4.87 18.18 27.79
CA ILE A 7 -5.77 19.21 27.25
C ILE A 7 -5.04 20.55 27.39
N LYS A 8 -4.80 21.21 26.25
CA LYS A 8 -4.12 22.49 26.20
C LYS A 8 -4.75 23.35 25.10
N ASP A 9 -5.05 24.60 25.42
CA ASP A 9 -5.60 25.60 24.48
C ASP A 9 -6.83 25.10 23.70
N GLY A 10 -7.75 24.39 24.39
CA GLY A 10 -8.95 23.81 23.78
C GLY A 10 -8.70 22.60 22.87
N ARG A 11 -7.50 22.03 22.89
CA ARG A 11 -7.11 20.85 22.09
C ARG A 11 -6.72 19.69 23.00
N ILE A 12 -7.01 18.48 22.54
CA ILE A 12 -6.51 17.23 23.14
C ILE A 12 -5.29 16.79 22.35
N ILE A 13 -4.16 16.61 23.00
CA ILE A 13 -2.89 16.22 22.37
C ILE A 13 -2.48 14.85 22.91
N GLY A 14 -2.32 13.88 22.05
CA GLY A 14 -1.92 12.51 22.40
C GLY A 14 -2.03 11.55 21.22
N ARG A 15 -1.36 10.39 21.32
CA ARG A 15 -1.44 9.33 20.30
C ARG A 15 -2.85 8.78 20.19
N GLY A 16 -3.36 8.62 18.93
CA GLY A 16 -4.69 8.09 18.65
C GLY A 16 -5.85 9.07 18.90
N VAL A 17 -5.58 10.33 19.31
CA VAL A 17 -6.65 11.32 19.52
C VAL A 17 -7.30 11.67 18.19
N ASN A 18 -6.53 12.10 17.21
CA ASN A 18 -7.03 12.46 15.89
C ASN A 18 -7.28 11.23 15.03
N ASP A 19 -6.37 10.29 15.05
CA ASP A 19 -6.35 9.05 14.29
C ASP A 19 -6.49 7.85 15.25
N MET A 20 -7.74 7.27 15.41
CA MET A 20 -8.98 7.97 15.00
C MET A 20 -10.03 7.94 16.12
N LYS A 21 -9.61 8.01 17.41
CA LYS A 21 -10.56 7.95 18.53
C LYS A 21 -11.58 9.09 18.52
N SER A 22 -11.22 10.27 17.98
CA SER A 22 -12.16 11.39 17.81
C SER A 22 -13.28 11.01 16.82
N GLY A 23 -12.96 10.40 15.69
CA GLY A 23 -13.94 9.93 14.72
C GLY A 23 -14.87 8.86 15.29
N LEU A 24 -14.31 7.88 16.01
CA LEU A 24 -15.09 6.85 16.70
C LEU A 24 -16.06 7.45 17.74
N LEU A 25 -15.59 8.41 18.54
CA LEU A 25 -16.44 9.10 19.52
C LEU A 25 -17.56 9.90 18.84
N CYS A 26 -17.26 10.60 17.75
CA CYS A 26 -18.27 11.32 16.97
C CYS A 26 -19.33 10.38 16.40
N ALA A 27 -18.96 9.22 15.89
CA ALA A 27 -19.90 8.20 15.39
C ALA A 27 -20.84 7.72 16.51
N LEU A 28 -20.29 7.36 17.67
CA LEU A 28 -21.08 6.92 18.84
C LEU A 28 -22.01 8.03 19.34
N TYR A 29 -21.54 9.27 19.37
CA TYR A 29 -22.35 10.41 19.80
C TYR A 29 -23.48 10.73 18.80
N ALA A 30 -23.23 10.65 17.51
CA ALA A 30 -24.25 10.78 16.48
C ALA A 30 -25.35 9.72 16.63
N MET A 31 -24.99 8.45 16.86
CA MET A 31 -25.95 7.37 17.12
C MET A 31 -26.78 7.65 18.39
N HIS A 32 -26.15 8.17 19.44
CA HIS A 32 -26.86 8.58 20.66
C HIS A 32 -27.87 9.70 20.40
N LEU A 33 -27.51 10.72 19.62
CA LEU A 33 -28.42 11.81 19.24
C LEU A 33 -29.58 11.31 18.38
N ILE A 34 -29.35 10.47 17.41
CA ILE A 34 -30.39 9.84 16.57
C ILE A 34 -31.39 9.08 17.47
N ARG A 35 -30.87 8.27 18.40
CA ARG A 35 -31.75 7.56 19.38
C ARG A 35 -32.58 8.50 20.22
N LYS A 36 -32.02 9.66 20.67
CA LYS A 36 -32.73 10.65 21.45
C LYS A 36 -33.76 11.48 20.69
N SER A 37 -33.53 11.70 19.40
CA SER A 37 -34.38 12.51 18.54
C SER A 37 -35.71 11.85 18.15
N ASN A 38 -35.93 10.59 18.50
CA ASN A 38 -37.08 9.77 18.09
C ASN A 38 -37.23 9.65 16.55
N ILE A 39 -36.17 9.88 15.78
CA ILE A 39 -36.19 9.65 14.32
C ILE A 39 -36.42 8.19 14.05
N LYS A 40 -37.45 7.86 13.25
CA LYS A 40 -37.69 6.51 12.78
C LYS A 40 -36.71 6.19 11.66
N LEU A 41 -35.86 5.20 11.89
CA LEU A 41 -34.94 4.69 10.86
C LEU A 41 -35.65 3.62 10.01
N ASN A 42 -35.32 3.61 8.71
CA ASN A 42 -35.76 2.55 7.79
C ASN A 42 -34.78 1.35 7.74
N GLY A 43 -33.82 1.33 8.61
CA GLY A 43 -32.80 0.29 8.71
C GLY A 43 -32.04 0.35 10.03
N ASN A 44 -30.94 -0.36 10.11
CA ASN A 44 -30.09 -0.44 11.29
C ASN A 44 -28.83 0.38 11.09
N ILE A 45 -28.34 0.98 12.16
CA ILE A 45 -27.01 1.59 12.22
C ILE A 45 -26.13 0.68 13.09
N ILE A 46 -25.00 0.26 12.57
CA ILE A 46 -24.02 -0.58 13.26
C ILE A 46 -22.74 0.22 13.44
N CYS A 47 -22.26 0.32 14.68
CA CYS A 47 -20.92 0.83 14.94
C CYS A 47 -19.97 -0.37 15.11
N ALA A 48 -19.01 -0.49 14.23
CA ALA A 48 -17.96 -1.50 14.29
C ALA A 48 -16.67 -0.83 14.76
N ALA A 49 -16.31 -0.99 16.04
CA ALA A 49 -15.02 -0.57 16.57
C ALA A 49 -14.01 -1.72 16.35
N LEU A 50 -13.19 -1.58 15.35
CA LEU A 50 -12.26 -2.63 14.89
C LEU A 50 -10.83 -2.32 15.36
N CYS A 51 -10.03 -3.36 15.47
CA CYS A 51 -8.63 -3.25 15.89
C CYS A 51 -7.66 -3.46 14.72
N ASP A 52 -6.37 -3.10 14.97
CA ASP A 52 -5.24 -3.40 14.11
C ASP A 52 -5.32 -2.74 12.71
N GLU A 53 -5.87 -1.51 12.64
CA GLU A 53 -5.92 -0.77 11.37
C GLU A 53 -4.49 -0.46 10.88
N GLU A 54 -3.61 0.00 11.77
CA GLU A 54 -2.22 0.40 11.49
C GLU A 54 -1.27 -0.79 11.21
N GLY A 55 -1.75 -1.99 11.33
CA GLY A 55 -0.98 -3.22 11.14
C GLY A 55 -1.48 -4.07 9.98
N ALA A 56 -1.87 -5.30 10.30
CA ALA A 56 -2.36 -6.27 9.33
C ALA A 56 -3.86 -6.13 9.02
N MET A 57 -4.58 -5.18 9.63
CA MET A 57 -6.02 -4.94 9.49
C MET A 57 -6.86 -6.19 9.86
N ILE A 58 -6.44 -6.92 10.92
CA ILE A 58 -7.07 -8.19 11.31
C ILE A 58 -8.54 -7.97 11.67
N GLY A 59 -8.83 -6.89 12.40
CA GLY A 59 -10.20 -6.58 12.84
C GLY A 59 -11.19 -6.43 11.68
N VAL A 60 -10.85 -5.68 10.62
CA VAL A 60 -11.73 -5.54 9.47
C VAL A 60 -11.78 -6.80 8.62
N LYS A 61 -10.66 -7.52 8.47
CA LYS A 61 -10.62 -8.81 7.75
C LYS A 61 -11.54 -9.86 8.38
N ASP A 62 -11.64 -9.88 9.72
CA ASP A 62 -12.58 -10.73 10.45
C ASP A 62 -14.00 -10.20 10.34
N PHE A 63 -14.22 -8.92 10.55
CA PHE A 63 -15.55 -8.29 10.50
C PHE A 63 -16.27 -8.55 9.16
N VAL A 64 -15.59 -8.44 8.03
CA VAL A 64 -16.22 -8.64 6.70
C VAL A 64 -16.71 -10.07 6.45
N GLN A 65 -16.30 -11.04 7.26
CA GLN A 65 -16.80 -12.42 7.21
C GLN A 65 -18.11 -12.59 7.99
N THR A 66 -18.46 -11.63 8.85
CA THR A 66 -19.67 -11.72 9.69
C THR A 66 -20.96 -11.49 8.89
N SER A 67 -22.08 -11.97 9.44
CA SER A 67 -23.42 -11.68 8.88
C SER A 67 -23.76 -10.19 8.94
N PHE A 68 -23.19 -9.44 9.87
CA PHE A 68 -23.39 -7.98 9.97
C PHE A 68 -22.83 -7.28 8.72
N ALA A 69 -21.58 -7.59 8.33
CA ALA A 69 -20.96 -6.96 7.18
C ALA A 69 -21.62 -7.34 5.86
N LYS A 70 -22.07 -8.59 5.71
CA LYS A 70 -22.73 -9.08 4.49
C LYS A 70 -24.06 -8.38 4.15
N ASN A 71 -24.70 -7.78 5.13
CA ASN A 71 -25.98 -7.10 4.98
C ASN A 71 -25.84 -5.55 4.98
N LEU A 72 -24.63 -5.02 4.96
CA LEU A 72 -24.41 -3.57 4.86
C LEU A 72 -24.76 -3.07 3.47
N THR A 73 -25.49 -1.96 3.40
CA THR A 73 -25.75 -1.23 2.16
C THR A 73 -24.77 -0.09 1.93
N SER A 74 -24.20 0.45 3.03
CA SER A 74 -23.19 1.50 2.98
C SER A 74 -22.35 1.49 4.25
N ALA A 75 -21.18 2.12 4.20
CA ALA A 75 -20.29 2.29 5.35
C ALA A 75 -19.73 3.72 5.37
N ILE A 76 -19.55 4.26 6.57
CA ILE A 76 -18.82 5.50 6.82
C ILE A 76 -17.60 5.12 7.65
N VAL A 77 -16.41 5.43 7.13
CA VAL A 77 -15.14 5.27 7.83
C VAL A 77 -14.77 6.64 8.40
N CYS A 78 -14.56 6.70 9.72
CA CYS A 78 -14.41 7.97 10.43
C CYS A 78 -12.94 8.39 10.58
N GLU A 79 -12.13 8.17 9.56
CA GLU A 79 -10.74 8.61 9.50
C GLU A 79 -10.60 10.15 9.45
N PRO A 80 -9.44 10.71 9.87
CA PRO A 80 -9.24 12.16 9.97
C PRO A 80 -8.94 12.83 8.64
N GLU A 81 -9.96 13.09 7.85
CA GLU A 81 -9.89 13.68 6.51
C GLU A 81 -10.24 15.19 6.52
N GLU A 82 -9.73 15.96 7.47
CA GLU A 82 -9.97 17.41 7.61
C GLU A 82 -11.45 17.80 7.62
N ASN A 83 -12.33 16.95 8.17
CA ASN A 83 -13.80 17.07 8.13
C ASN A 83 -14.39 17.14 6.71
N ARG A 84 -13.74 16.50 5.75
CA ARG A 84 -14.24 16.35 4.38
C ARG A 84 -14.78 14.94 4.17
N ILE A 85 -15.74 14.82 3.25
CA ILE A 85 -16.24 13.52 2.83
C ILE A 85 -15.35 13.04 1.68
N CYS A 86 -14.62 11.94 1.90
CA CYS A 86 -13.81 11.28 0.88
C CYS A 86 -14.63 10.18 0.22
N ILE A 87 -14.79 10.28 -1.10
CA ILE A 87 -15.57 9.36 -1.93
C ILE A 87 -14.68 8.43 -2.77
N GLU A 88 -13.37 8.64 -2.75
CA GLU A 88 -12.40 7.81 -3.41
C GLU A 88 -11.22 7.51 -2.47
N GLN A 89 -10.64 6.32 -2.61
CA GLN A 89 -9.44 5.89 -1.88
C GLN A 89 -8.47 5.21 -2.84
N LYS A 90 -7.17 5.51 -2.69
CA LYS A 90 -6.13 4.79 -3.43
C LYS A 90 -6.06 3.33 -3.00
N GLY A 91 -5.93 2.46 -3.98
CA GLY A 91 -5.50 1.09 -3.76
C GLY A 91 -4.01 1.03 -3.41
N VAL A 92 -3.61 -0.07 -2.81
CA VAL A 92 -2.20 -0.37 -2.51
C VAL A 92 -1.83 -1.75 -3.02
N ALA A 93 -0.59 -1.90 -3.49
CA ALA A 93 0.04 -3.20 -3.64
C ALA A 93 1.50 -3.11 -3.21
N TRP A 94 1.95 -4.12 -2.46
CA TRP A 94 3.37 -4.29 -2.14
C TRP A 94 3.90 -5.50 -2.88
N VAL A 95 4.94 -5.28 -3.66
CA VAL A 95 5.54 -6.31 -4.51
C VAL A 95 7.02 -6.40 -4.21
N LYS A 96 7.49 -7.62 -3.98
CA LYS A 96 8.90 -7.94 -3.84
C LYS A 96 9.41 -8.56 -5.14
N ILE A 97 10.56 -8.12 -5.60
CA ILE A 97 11.25 -8.66 -6.78
C ILE A 97 12.63 -9.13 -6.34
N LYS A 98 12.92 -10.42 -6.51
CA LYS A 98 14.23 -11.01 -6.27
C LYS A 98 14.91 -11.34 -7.58
N LEU A 99 16.15 -10.88 -7.75
CA LEU A 99 17.02 -11.22 -8.87
C LEU A 99 18.05 -12.23 -8.37
N ILE A 100 18.14 -13.37 -9.03
CA ILE A 100 18.96 -14.50 -8.63
C ILE A 100 19.94 -14.83 -9.75
N GLY A 101 21.16 -14.38 -9.61
CA GLY A 101 22.30 -14.66 -10.46
C GLY A 101 23.32 -15.54 -9.75
N SER A 102 24.61 -15.20 -9.89
CA SER A 102 25.70 -15.90 -9.20
C SER A 102 26.86 -14.95 -8.92
N MET A 103 27.35 -14.95 -7.67
CA MET A 103 28.47 -14.09 -7.28
C MET A 103 29.77 -14.51 -7.96
N SER A 104 30.69 -13.55 -8.09
CA SER A 104 32.06 -13.81 -8.51
C SER A 104 33.02 -12.77 -7.94
N HIS A 105 34.31 -13.03 -8.03
CA HIS A 105 35.32 -12.05 -7.68
C HIS A 105 35.29 -10.88 -8.69
N GLY A 106 35.41 -9.63 -8.20
CA GLY A 106 35.33 -8.42 -9.03
C GLY A 106 36.35 -8.36 -10.18
N ALA A 107 37.48 -9.06 -10.06
CA ALA A 107 38.44 -9.20 -11.15
C ALA A 107 38.05 -10.25 -12.22
N MET A 108 37.04 -11.08 -11.95
CA MET A 108 36.54 -12.13 -12.86
C MET A 108 35.00 -12.01 -13.04
N PRO A 109 34.49 -10.84 -13.47
CA PRO A 109 33.05 -10.57 -13.48
C PRO A 109 32.26 -11.48 -14.43
N TYR A 110 32.90 -12.04 -15.43
CA TYR A 110 32.27 -12.93 -16.41
C TYR A 110 32.14 -14.39 -15.96
N SER A 111 32.68 -14.74 -14.75
CA SER A 111 32.51 -16.08 -14.19
C SER A 111 31.22 -16.21 -13.37
N GLY A 112 30.46 -15.10 -13.20
CA GLY A 112 29.20 -15.08 -12.51
C GLY A 112 28.12 -14.33 -13.30
N ILE A 113 26.96 -14.12 -12.68
CA ILE A 113 25.83 -13.36 -13.23
C ILE A 113 25.53 -12.22 -12.26
N ASN A 114 25.84 -10.99 -12.66
CA ASN A 114 25.65 -9.80 -11.84
C ASN A 114 24.16 -9.44 -11.72
N SER A 115 23.65 -9.33 -10.51
CA SER A 115 22.26 -8.95 -10.24
C SER A 115 22.03 -7.43 -10.21
N SER A 116 23.10 -6.62 -10.02
CA SER A 116 22.96 -5.15 -9.88
C SER A 116 22.60 -4.45 -11.19
N PHE A 117 23.14 -4.88 -12.34
CA PHE A 117 22.81 -4.25 -13.62
C PHE A 117 21.34 -4.42 -14.03
N PRO A 118 20.75 -5.63 -14.00
CA PRO A 118 19.33 -5.80 -14.28
C PRO A 118 18.46 -5.07 -13.23
N MET A 119 18.86 -4.99 -11.95
CA MET A 119 18.20 -4.18 -10.94
C MET A 119 18.13 -2.69 -11.36
N GLY A 120 19.25 -2.11 -11.77
CA GLY A 120 19.30 -0.71 -12.23
C GLY A 120 18.38 -0.48 -13.44
N MET A 121 18.29 -1.45 -14.36
CA MET A 121 17.34 -1.35 -15.48
C MET A 121 15.89 -1.44 -15.05
N ILE A 122 15.55 -2.31 -14.09
CA ILE A 122 14.19 -2.37 -13.54
C ILE A 122 13.81 -1.00 -12.97
N LEU A 123 14.67 -0.39 -12.15
CA LEU A 123 14.42 0.93 -11.57
C LEU A 123 14.17 2.00 -12.63
N THR A 124 14.97 2.03 -13.69
CA THR A 124 14.79 2.97 -14.81
C THR A 124 13.47 2.76 -15.55
N GLU A 125 13.07 1.51 -15.78
CA GLU A 125 11.79 1.22 -16.46
C GLU A 125 10.58 1.54 -15.56
N LEU A 126 10.70 1.36 -14.25
CA LEU A 126 9.66 1.77 -13.29
C LEU A 126 9.49 3.29 -13.22
N GLU A 127 10.58 4.06 -13.34
CA GLU A 127 10.51 5.53 -13.46
C GLU A 127 9.73 5.95 -14.72
N LYS A 128 10.03 5.34 -15.87
CA LYS A 128 9.27 5.57 -17.11
C LYS A 128 7.80 5.15 -16.99
N LEU A 129 7.52 4.09 -16.22
CA LEU A 129 6.15 3.65 -15.96
C LEU A 129 5.37 4.70 -15.14
N ASN A 130 6.00 5.34 -14.15
CA ASN A 130 5.41 6.45 -13.41
C ASN A 130 5.02 7.62 -14.33
N ASP A 131 5.84 7.93 -15.34
CA ASP A 131 5.50 8.98 -16.31
C ASP A 131 4.24 8.64 -17.12
N LYS A 132 4.11 7.38 -17.55
CA LYS A 132 2.89 6.91 -18.23
C LYS A 132 1.67 6.94 -17.31
N TYR A 133 1.86 6.70 -16.02
CA TYR A 133 0.77 6.65 -15.04
C TYR A 133 0.15 8.02 -14.76
N LYS A 134 0.76 9.11 -15.19
CA LYS A 134 0.16 10.45 -15.15
C LYS A 134 -1.16 10.52 -15.96
N GLU A 135 -1.31 9.66 -16.98
CA GLU A 135 -2.53 9.55 -17.77
C GLU A 135 -3.71 8.94 -16.99
N PHE A 136 -3.43 8.22 -15.91
CA PHE A 136 -4.43 7.58 -15.04
C PHE A 136 -4.67 8.35 -13.74
N SER A 137 -4.44 9.66 -13.77
CA SER A 137 -4.68 10.51 -12.59
C SER A 137 -6.17 10.64 -12.31
N SER A 138 -6.55 10.33 -11.05
CA SER A 138 -7.89 10.62 -10.54
C SER A 138 -8.05 12.12 -10.28
N LYS A 139 -9.27 12.60 -10.45
CA LYS A 139 -9.66 13.98 -10.12
C LYS A 139 -9.39 14.34 -8.65
N TYR A 140 -9.61 13.40 -7.73
CA TYR A 140 -9.52 13.63 -6.28
C TYR A 140 -8.24 13.07 -5.66
N LEU A 141 -7.73 11.94 -6.18
CA LEU A 141 -6.60 11.23 -5.60
C LEU A 141 -5.25 11.56 -6.25
N GLY A 142 -5.26 12.31 -7.37
CA GLY A 142 -4.05 12.59 -8.13
C GLY A 142 -3.50 11.34 -8.83
N THR A 143 -2.21 11.32 -9.09
CA THR A 143 -1.54 10.30 -9.92
C THR A 143 -1.30 9.00 -9.15
N PRO A 144 -1.51 7.82 -9.76
CA PRO A 144 -0.99 6.55 -9.25
C PRO A 144 0.54 6.57 -9.22
N SER A 145 1.16 5.74 -8.39
CA SER A 145 2.62 5.73 -8.27
C SER A 145 3.18 4.33 -8.01
N VAL A 146 4.41 4.11 -8.48
CA VAL A 146 5.22 2.93 -8.20
C VAL A 146 6.51 3.41 -7.57
N THR A 147 6.68 3.16 -6.28
CA THR A 147 7.79 3.67 -5.49
C THR A 147 8.67 2.53 -5.00
N PRO A 148 9.95 2.45 -5.42
CA PRO A 148 10.92 1.59 -4.78
C PRO A 148 11.15 2.03 -3.33
N THR A 149 10.83 1.18 -2.36
CA THR A 149 11.01 1.48 -0.93
C THR A 149 12.21 0.77 -0.32
N ILE A 150 12.57 -0.38 -0.87
CA ILE A 150 13.77 -1.13 -0.48
C ILE A 150 14.52 -1.50 -1.75
N VAL A 151 15.82 -1.21 -1.80
CA VAL A 151 16.73 -1.59 -2.89
C VAL A 151 18.01 -2.11 -2.27
N GLN A 152 18.30 -3.38 -2.46
CA GLN A 152 19.47 -4.04 -1.85
C GLN A 152 20.22 -4.90 -2.87
N SER A 153 21.56 -4.76 -2.89
CA SER A 153 22.44 -5.55 -3.72
C SER A 153 23.84 -5.65 -3.05
N PRO A 154 24.24 -6.79 -2.50
CA PRO A 154 23.45 -8.02 -2.38
C PRO A 154 22.23 -7.84 -1.48
N SER A 155 21.28 -8.76 -1.56
CA SER A 155 20.15 -8.83 -0.59
C SER A 155 20.66 -9.19 0.81
N ILE A 156 19.80 -9.09 1.83
CA ILE A 156 20.18 -9.50 3.20
C ILE A 156 20.57 -10.98 3.23
N GLU A 157 19.90 -11.83 2.46
CA GLU A 157 20.19 -13.25 2.38
C GLU A 157 21.51 -13.54 1.61
N GLY A 158 21.91 -12.63 0.71
CA GLY A 158 23.13 -12.72 -0.11
C GLY A 158 24.42 -12.41 0.65
N GLY A 159 24.32 -12.06 1.91
CA GLY A 159 25.47 -11.85 2.80
C GLY A 159 25.97 -10.40 2.88
N VAL A 160 27.12 -10.23 3.50
CA VAL A 160 27.71 -8.90 3.73
C VAL A 160 28.33 -8.36 2.44
N PRO A 161 27.99 -7.11 2.02
CA PRO A 161 28.62 -6.49 0.87
C PRO A 161 30.14 -6.37 1.02
N GLN A 162 30.90 -6.66 -0.06
CA GLN A 162 32.35 -6.50 -0.13
C GLN A 162 32.73 -5.78 -1.41
N ASN A 163 33.76 -4.90 -1.34
CA ASN A 163 34.16 -4.05 -2.46
C ASN A 163 34.68 -4.81 -3.68
N ASN A 164 35.17 -6.01 -3.49
CA ASN A 164 35.76 -6.87 -4.53
C ASN A 164 34.91 -8.09 -4.89
N VAL A 165 33.65 -8.13 -4.44
CA VAL A 165 32.72 -9.23 -4.74
C VAL A 165 31.55 -8.69 -5.55
N MET A 166 31.33 -9.24 -6.73
CA MET A 166 30.17 -8.99 -7.56
C MET A 166 28.93 -9.69 -6.94
N PRO A 167 27.84 -8.96 -6.63
CA PRO A 167 26.67 -9.55 -6.01
C PRO A 167 25.97 -10.52 -6.96
N GLY A 168 25.64 -11.69 -6.42
CA GLY A 168 24.89 -12.72 -7.14
C GLY A 168 23.38 -12.56 -7.03
N ASP A 169 22.89 -11.81 -6.04
CA ASP A 169 21.48 -11.59 -5.83
C ASP A 169 21.17 -10.13 -5.49
N SER A 170 19.93 -9.74 -5.70
CA SER A 170 19.42 -8.40 -5.35
C SER A 170 17.94 -8.48 -5.01
N GLU A 171 17.48 -7.57 -4.17
CA GLU A 171 16.08 -7.46 -3.75
C GLU A 171 15.56 -6.04 -3.91
N LEU A 172 14.33 -5.95 -4.41
CA LEU A 172 13.58 -4.71 -4.58
C LEU A 172 12.20 -4.89 -3.99
N VAL A 173 11.76 -3.93 -3.15
CA VAL A 173 10.36 -3.85 -2.71
C VAL A 173 9.73 -2.58 -3.25
N LEU A 174 8.54 -2.72 -3.79
CA LEU A 174 7.74 -1.64 -4.37
C LEU A 174 6.52 -1.37 -3.50
N ASP A 175 6.28 -0.10 -3.16
CA ASP A 175 4.98 0.42 -2.74
C ASP A 175 4.28 1.00 -3.98
N ILE A 176 3.13 0.44 -4.31
CA ILE A 176 2.34 0.82 -5.49
C ILE A 176 1.03 1.42 -5.02
N ARG A 177 0.73 2.65 -5.45
CA ARG A 177 -0.52 3.34 -5.15
C ARG A 177 -1.34 3.47 -6.42
N LEU A 178 -2.52 2.86 -6.41
CA LEU A 178 -3.43 2.76 -7.56
C LEU A 178 -4.60 3.71 -7.39
N THR A 179 -5.12 4.23 -8.50
CA THR A 179 -6.35 5.02 -8.56
C THR A 179 -7.47 4.16 -9.15
N PRO A 180 -8.76 4.57 -9.04
CA PRO A 180 -9.85 3.83 -9.69
C PRO A 180 -9.70 3.63 -11.19
N GLU A 181 -8.86 4.43 -11.85
CA GLU A 181 -8.58 4.38 -13.29
C GLU A 181 -7.59 3.27 -13.68
N ILE A 182 -6.84 2.71 -12.69
CA ILE A 182 -5.87 1.64 -12.94
C ILE A 182 -5.82 0.63 -11.79
N ASP A 183 -6.05 -0.62 -12.08
CA ASP A 183 -6.01 -1.72 -11.11
C ASP A 183 -4.65 -2.42 -11.05
N TYR A 184 -4.50 -3.33 -10.08
CA TYR A 184 -3.29 -4.14 -9.92
C TYR A 184 -3.02 -5.05 -11.13
N ALA A 185 -4.05 -5.56 -11.81
CA ALA A 185 -3.87 -6.44 -12.97
C ALA A 185 -3.20 -5.70 -14.15
N ASN A 186 -3.55 -4.43 -14.35
CA ASN A 186 -2.91 -3.57 -15.34
C ASN A 186 -1.46 -3.24 -14.97
N PHE A 187 -1.20 -2.93 -13.69
CA PHE A 187 0.18 -2.77 -13.20
C PHE A 187 1.01 -4.04 -13.42
N LYS A 188 0.46 -5.20 -13.03
CA LYS A 188 1.15 -6.48 -13.17
C LYS A 188 1.53 -6.78 -14.62
N LYS A 189 0.66 -6.52 -15.59
CA LYS A 189 0.99 -6.67 -17.02
C LYS A 189 2.18 -5.81 -17.43
N SER A 190 2.22 -4.56 -16.97
CA SER A 190 3.35 -3.65 -17.26
C SER A 190 4.64 -4.16 -16.62
N LEU A 191 4.58 -4.61 -15.38
CA LEU A 191 5.72 -5.20 -14.68
C LEU A 191 6.20 -6.47 -15.37
N ASP A 192 5.32 -7.39 -15.73
CA ASP A 192 5.67 -8.65 -16.42
C ASP A 192 6.38 -8.36 -17.75
N ALA A 193 5.95 -7.34 -18.51
CA ALA A 193 6.61 -6.92 -19.74
C ALA A 193 8.03 -6.37 -19.49
N ILE A 194 8.21 -5.55 -18.46
CA ILE A 194 9.53 -5.03 -18.05
C ILE A 194 10.45 -6.20 -17.70
N ILE A 195 10.00 -7.10 -16.83
CA ILE A 195 10.77 -8.25 -16.36
C ILE A 195 11.14 -9.18 -17.51
N SER A 196 10.21 -9.46 -18.43
CA SER A 196 10.46 -10.29 -19.59
C SER A 196 11.59 -9.73 -20.47
N ASN A 197 11.57 -8.44 -20.74
CA ASN A 197 12.61 -7.77 -21.54
C ASN A 197 13.99 -7.83 -20.87
N ILE A 198 14.03 -7.63 -19.56
CA ILE A 198 15.26 -7.66 -18.78
C ILE A 198 15.81 -9.08 -18.70
N ASN A 199 14.94 -10.06 -18.46
CA ASN A 199 15.35 -11.47 -18.43
C ASN A 199 15.92 -11.94 -19.76
N ALA A 200 15.31 -11.56 -20.89
CA ALA A 200 15.81 -11.86 -22.22
C ALA A 200 17.24 -11.33 -22.45
N LYS A 201 17.55 -10.14 -21.88
CA LYS A 201 18.88 -9.51 -22.02
C LYS A 201 19.93 -10.13 -21.10
N TYR A 202 19.60 -10.34 -19.84
CA TYR A 202 20.58 -10.71 -18.79
C TYR A 202 20.60 -12.20 -18.47
N LYS A 203 19.59 -12.96 -18.89
CA LYS A 203 19.44 -14.39 -18.60
C LYS A 203 19.54 -14.70 -17.10
N ILE A 204 18.96 -13.82 -16.28
CA ILE A 204 18.93 -13.92 -14.83
C ILE A 204 17.55 -14.40 -14.38
N LYS A 205 17.49 -15.25 -13.36
CA LYS A 205 16.20 -15.62 -12.76
C LYS A 205 15.64 -14.45 -11.97
N ILE A 206 14.36 -14.12 -12.20
CA ILE A 206 13.66 -13.04 -11.50
C ILE A 206 12.36 -13.62 -10.93
N ASP A 207 12.23 -13.59 -9.61
CA ASP A 207 11.05 -14.02 -8.89
C ASP A 207 10.27 -12.80 -8.42
N ILE A 208 8.94 -12.83 -8.58
CA ILE A 208 8.02 -11.75 -8.17
C ILE A 208 7.05 -12.31 -7.13
N GLU A 209 6.99 -11.67 -5.98
CA GLU A 209 6.10 -12.00 -4.88
C GLU A 209 5.15 -10.83 -4.61
N LEU A 210 3.83 -11.09 -4.61
CA LEU A 210 2.84 -10.14 -4.14
C LEU A 210 2.70 -10.29 -2.61
N ILE A 211 3.13 -9.28 -1.86
CA ILE A 211 3.06 -9.29 -0.40
C ILE A 211 1.64 -8.95 0.07
N GLU A 212 1.06 -7.88 -0.48
CA GLU A 212 -0.26 -7.38 -0.10
C GLU A 212 -0.90 -6.67 -1.30
N THR A 213 -2.22 -6.70 -1.42
CA THR A 213 -2.96 -5.86 -2.36
C THR A 213 -4.35 -5.51 -1.84
N ARG A 214 -4.74 -4.26 -2.03
CA ARG A 214 -6.09 -3.75 -1.78
C ARG A 214 -6.50 -2.91 -2.98
N PRO A 215 -7.71 -3.13 -3.52
CA PRO A 215 -8.16 -2.38 -4.68
C PRO A 215 -8.41 -0.91 -4.33
N PRO A 216 -8.31 0.01 -5.29
CA PRO A 216 -8.84 1.36 -5.11
C PRO A 216 -10.36 1.31 -4.96
N VAL A 217 -10.90 2.29 -4.27
CA VAL A 217 -12.34 2.42 -4.04
C VAL A 217 -12.84 3.73 -4.61
N LYS A 218 -14.01 3.69 -5.22
CA LYS A 218 -14.77 4.86 -5.66
C LYS A 218 -16.23 4.65 -5.31
N VAL A 219 -16.84 5.66 -4.72
CA VAL A 219 -18.27 5.73 -4.44
C VAL A 219 -18.93 6.67 -5.44
N ASP A 220 -20.13 6.34 -5.88
CA ASP A 220 -20.90 7.23 -6.74
C ASP A 220 -21.25 8.53 -6.04
N GLU A 221 -21.17 9.66 -6.76
CA GLU A 221 -21.44 10.99 -6.23
C GLU A 221 -22.95 11.26 -6.00
N ASN A 222 -23.84 10.28 -6.30
CA ASN A 222 -25.31 10.42 -6.26
C ASN A 222 -25.89 9.81 -4.98
#